data_387672f1aa148a23e16cbdc30ad28ac0
#
_entry.id   387672f1aa148a23e16cbdc30ad28ac0
#
_cell.length_a   1.000
_cell.length_b   1.000
_cell.length_c   1.000
_cell.angle_alpha   90.00
_cell.angle_beta   90.00
_cell.angle_gamma   90.00
#
_symmetry.space_group_name_H-M   'P 1'
#
loop_
_entity.id
_entity.type
_entity.pdbx_description
1 polymer ?
#
loop_
_entity_poly.entity_id
_entity_poly.type
_entity_poly.pdbx_seq_one_letter_code
_entity_poly.pdbx_strand_id
1 'polypeptide(L)'
;SEGRELQYAGVGCPVDKWGPWFADEERRHGTLEDVEHNYISLITPERLLDIYRYYTVFTGTSNGRKIKIVCRYQQYLGGEAIVQRVLGTYRAGKGPRKGLIWHFQGSGKSWLMVFAAQKLRRQNDLKAPTVVIVDDRIDLEDQITGDFTRAEIPNVDGISSKEELETKIHQRKILITTIFKFGDLNDGEVIDNRDNI
;
A
#
# COMPACT_ATOMS: atom_id res chain seq x y z
N SER A 1 -19.13 5.12 -19.12
CA SER A 1 -18.72 6.53 -19.01
C SER A 1 -19.61 7.37 -19.91
N GLU A 2 -20.14 8.44 -19.40
CA GLU A 2 -20.90 9.42 -20.19
C GLU A 2 -19.96 10.38 -20.97
N GLY A 3 -18.74 9.93 -21.30
CA GLY A 3 -17.71 10.75 -21.95
C GLY A 3 -17.06 11.81 -21.06
N ARG A 4 -17.33 11.76 -19.75
CA ARG A 4 -16.77 12.74 -18.78
C ARG A 4 -15.79 12.12 -17.80
N GLU A 5 -15.98 10.86 -17.44
CA GLU A 5 -15.15 10.17 -16.44
C GLU A 5 -15.02 8.69 -16.78
N LEU A 6 -13.81 8.16 -16.67
CA LEU A 6 -13.55 6.73 -16.71
C LEU A 6 -13.71 6.15 -15.29
N GLN A 7 -14.62 5.19 -15.14
CA GLN A 7 -14.78 4.44 -13.90
C GLN A 7 -14.44 2.98 -14.09
N TYR A 8 -13.92 2.35 -13.06
CA TYR A 8 -13.54 0.94 -13.03
C TYR A 8 -13.76 0.32 -11.66
N ALA A 9 -13.82 -1.00 -11.62
CA ALA A 9 -13.90 -1.78 -10.39
C ALA A 9 -13.48 -3.24 -10.62
N GLY A 10 -13.39 -4.01 -9.55
CA GLY A 10 -13.25 -5.46 -9.61
C GLY A 10 -14.51 -6.11 -10.17
N VAL A 11 -14.34 -7.26 -10.82
CA VAL A 11 -15.46 -8.05 -11.34
C VAL A 11 -16.45 -8.41 -10.23
N GLY A 12 -17.74 -8.18 -10.48
CA GLY A 12 -18.81 -8.41 -9.51
C GLY A 12 -19.04 -7.25 -8.52
N CYS A 13 -18.31 -6.16 -8.65
CA CYS A 13 -18.52 -4.98 -7.84
C CYS A 13 -19.77 -4.21 -8.30
N PRO A 14 -20.71 -3.84 -7.41
CA PRO A 14 -21.85 -3.00 -7.76
C PRO A 14 -21.40 -1.65 -8.32
N VAL A 15 -22.19 -1.10 -9.27
CA VAL A 15 -21.83 0.13 -9.99
C VAL A 15 -21.66 1.34 -9.06
N ASP A 16 -22.45 1.41 -7.99
CA ASP A 16 -22.36 2.48 -6.98
C ASP A 16 -21.02 2.48 -6.19
N LYS A 17 -20.22 1.43 -6.34
CA LYS A 17 -18.89 1.27 -5.73
C LYS A 17 -17.74 1.46 -6.71
N TRP A 18 -18.04 1.69 -7.99
CA TRP A 18 -17.00 1.96 -8.97
C TRP A 18 -16.29 3.28 -8.65
N GLY A 19 -15.02 3.36 -8.96
CA GLY A 19 -14.23 4.55 -8.74
C GLY A 19 -13.59 5.06 -10.02
N PRO A 20 -13.29 6.37 -10.08
CA PRO A 20 -12.62 6.94 -11.22
C PRO A 20 -11.17 6.44 -11.34
N TRP A 21 -10.67 6.44 -12.57
CA TRP A 21 -9.24 6.36 -12.84
C TRP A 21 -8.78 7.66 -13.45
N PHE A 22 -7.74 8.24 -12.85
CA PHE A 22 -7.01 9.37 -13.40
C PHE A 22 -5.53 9.01 -13.53
N ALA A 23 -4.96 9.29 -14.69
CA ALA A 23 -3.54 9.03 -14.96
C ALA A 23 -2.64 9.93 -14.09
N ASP A 24 -3.10 11.16 -13.88
CA ASP A 24 -2.48 12.22 -13.09
C ASP A 24 -3.52 13.25 -12.63
N GLU A 25 -3.08 14.25 -11.85
CA GLU A 25 -3.94 15.32 -11.34
C GLU A 25 -4.50 16.24 -12.45
N GLU A 26 -3.80 16.38 -13.58
CA GLU A 26 -4.17 17.29 -14.66
C GLU A 26 -5.29 16.72 -15.53
N ARG A 27 -5.55 15.42 -15.47
CA ARG A 27 -6.53 14.70 -16.30
C ARG A 27 -7.88 14.49 -15.61
N ARG A 28 -8.33 15.48 -14.83
CA ARG A 28 -9.59 15.43 -14.08
C ARG A 28 -10.69 16.35 -14.61
N HIS A 29 -10.46 17.05 -15.72
CA HIS A 29 -11.38 18.10 -16.20
C HIS A 29 -12.65 17.55 -16.86
N GLY A 30 -12.72 16.25 -17.15
CA GLY A 30 -13.90 15.60 -17.69
C GLY A 30 -14.14 15.88 -19.16
N THR A 31 -13.09 16.15 -19.92
CA THR A 31 -13.14 16.23 -21.38
C THR A 31 -13.04 14.82 -21.98
N LEU A 32 -13.47 14.68 -23.25
CA LEU A 32 -13.32 13.39 -23.95
C LEU A 32 -11.86 13.00 -24.10
N GLU A 33 -10.97 13.96 -24.33
CA GLU A 33 -9.52 13.75 -24.39
C GLU A 33 -8.97 13.20 -23.07
N ASP A 34 -9.44 13.74 -21.92
CA ASP A 34 -9.04 13.22 -20.60
C ASP A 34 -9.49 11.78 -20.40
N VAL A 35 -10.74 11.46 -20.81
CA VAL A 35 -11.26 10.09 -20.70
C VAL A 35 -10.45 9.11 -21.54
N GLU A 36 -10.12 9.49 -22.79
CA GLU A 36 -9.30 8.68 -23.68
C GLU A 36 -7.89 8.47 -23.09
N HIS A 37 -7.24 9.53 -22.63
CA HIS A 37 -5.93 9.47 -22.01
C HIS A 37 -5.94 8.60 -20.76
N ASN A 38 -6.93 8.77 -19.89
CA ASN A 38 -7.09 7.96 -18.67
C ASN A 38 -7.32 6.48 -19.00
N TYR A 39 -8.14 6.20 -20.04
CA TYR A 39 -8.37 4.83 -20.49
C TYR A 39 -7.09 4.17 -21.01
N ILE A 40 -6.38 4.81 -21.92
CA ILE A 40 -5.12 4.32 -22.47
C ILE A 40 -4.11 4.10 -21.33
N SER A 41 -4.02 5.07 -20.41
CA SER A 41 -3.17 4.97 -19.22
C SER A 41 -3.46 3.74 -18.38
N LEU A 42 -4.74 3.44 -18.12
CA LEU A 42 -5.14 2.29 -17.30
C LEU A 42 -4.81 0.94 -17.97
N ILE A 43 -5.05 0.85 -19.29
CA ILE A 43 -4.88 -0.42 -20.02
C ILE A 43 -3.49 -0.64 -20.58
N THR A 44 -2.54 0.28 -20.39
CA THR A 44 -1.15 0.07 -20.75
C THR A 44 -0.67 -1.26 -20.15
N PRO A 45 -0.08 -2.18 -20.93
CA PRO A 45 0.25 -3.54 -20.46
C PRO A 45 1.07 -3.55 -19.17
N GLU A 46 2.06 -2.68 -19.06
CA GLU A 46 2.92 -2.57 -17.88
C GLU A 46 2.12 -2.19 -16.64
N ARG A 47 1.24 -1.17 -16.76
CA ARG A 47 0.40 -0.71 -15.64
C ARG A 47 -0.67 -1.73 -15.28
N LEU A 48 -1.32 -2.32 -16.27
CA LEU A 48 -2.34 -3.34 -16.04
C LEU A 48 -1.76 -4.55 -15.30
N LEU A 49 -0.58 -5.02 -15.72
CA LEU A 49 0.13 -6.11 -15.06
C LEU A 49 0.60 -5.72 -13.66
N ASP A 50 1.04 -4.49 -13.48
CA ASP A 50 1.45 -3.94 -12.19
C ASP A 50 0.27 -3.88 -11.21
N ILE A 51 -0.88 -3.36 -11.65
CA ILE A 51 -2.13 -3.34 -10.87
C ILE A 51 -2.56 -4.76 -10.53
N TYR A 52 -2.56 -5.67 -11.47
CA TYR A 52 -2.93 -7.06 -11.24
C TYR A 52 -2.01 -7.73 -10.21
N ARG A 53 -0.72 -7.49 -10.30
CA ARG A 53 0.31 -8.17 -9.49
C ARG A 53 0.44 -7.60 -8.07
N TYR A 54 0.32 -6.28 -7.91
CA TYR A 54 0.66 -5.58 -6.67
C TYR A 54 -0.48 -4.78 -6.05
N TYR A 55 -1.46 -4.39 -6.84
CA TYR A 55 -2.55 -3.49 -6.43
C TYR A 55 -3.92 -4.17 -6.50
N THR A 56 -3.91 -5.49 -6.53
CA THR A 56 -5.12 -6.33 -6.47
C THR A 56 -4.96 -7.35 -5.37
N VAL A 57 -5.98 -7.49 -4.54
CA VAL A 57 -6.04 -8.49 -3.48
C VAL A 57 -7.41 -9.17 -3.49
N PHE A 58 -7.44 -10.37 -2.93
CA PHE A 58 -8.68 -11.10 -2.71
C PHE A 58 -8.95 -11.13 -1.21
N THR A 59 -10.17 -10.81 -0.82
CA THR A 59 -10.58 -10.84 0.59
C THR A 59 -11.83 -11.69 0.75
N GLY A 60 -11.90 -12.42 1.86
CA GLY A 60 -13.10 -13.17 2.22
C GLY A 60 -14.19 -12.24 2.76
N THR A 61 -15.43 -12.50 2.38
CA THR A 61 -16.61 -11.91 3.03
C THR A 61 -17.06 -12.80 4.19
N SER A 62 -17.88 -12.26 5.09
CA SER A 62 -18.51 -13.00 6.18
C SER A 62 -19.32 -14.23 5.68
N ASN A 63 -19.75 -14.22 4.42
CA ASN A 63 -20.50 -15.31 3.78
C ASN A 63 -19.59 -16.31 3.03
N GLY A 64 -18.27 -16.28 3.26
CA GLY A 64 -17.31 -17.21 2.63
C GLY A 64 -17.03 -16.93 1.14
N ARG A 65 -17.60 -15.88 0.56
CA ARG A 65 -17.28 -15.48 -0.82
C ARG A 65 -15.97 -14.69 -0.86
N LYS A 66 -15.15 -14.96 -1.86
CA LYS A 66 -13.98 -14.11 -2.15
C LYS A 66 -14.41 -12.96 -3.05
N ILE A 67 -14.06 -11.74 -2.67
CA ILE A 67 -14.21 -10.54 -3.49
C ILE A 67 -12.82 -10.04 -3.90
N LYS A 68 -12.75 -9.49 -5.11
CA LYS A 68 -11.55 -8.87 -5.63
C LYS A 68 -11.59 -7.38 -5.30
N ILE A 69 -10.58 -6.91 -4.58
CA ILE A 69 -10.33 -5.49 -4.36
C ILE A 69 -9.24 -5.07 -5.31
N VAL A 70 -9.54 -4.07 -6.15
CA VAL A 70 -8.58 -3.39 -7.01
C VAL A 70 -8.34 -2.01 -6.44
N CYS A 71 -7.10 -1.53 -6.47
CA CYS A 71 -6.76 -0.22 -5.94
C CYS A 71 -7.56 0.90 -6.61
N ARG A 72 -7.79 1.97 -5.88
CA ARG A 72 -8.21 3.25 -6.45
C ARG A 72 -6.98 3.98 -7.04
N TYR A 73 -7.18 4.91 -7.98
CA TYR A 73 -6.08 5.64 -8.60
C TYR A 73 -5.16 6.32 -7.58
N GLN A 74 -5.72 6.92 -6.52
CA GLN A 74 -4.91 7.55 -5.47
C GLN A 74 -4.01 6.55 -4.75
N GLN A 75 -4.50 5.34 -4.52
CA GLN A 75 -3.72 4.28 -3.88
C GLN A 75 -2.61 3.77 -4.80
N TYR A 76 -2.87 3.71 -6.11
CA TYR A 76 -1.86 3.38 -7.09
C TYR A 76 -0.76 4.45 -7.13
N LEU A 77 -1.13 5.72 -7.35
CA LEU A 77 -0.18 6.82 -7.44
C LEU A 77 0.62 6.98 -6.14
N GLY A 78 -0.04 6.91 -4.99
CA GLY A 78 0.63 6.98 -3.68
C GLY A 78 1.58 5.80 -3.45
N GLY A 79 1.16 4.58 -3.79
CA GLY A 79 2.00 3.38 -3.69
C GLY A 79 3.22 3.44 -4.59
N GLU A 80 3.06 3.90 -5.84
CA GLU A 80 4.18 4.12 -6.75
C GLU A 80 5.14 5.18 -6.21
N ALA A 81 4.63 6.28 -5.68
CA ALA A 81 5.47 7.33 -5.09
C ALA A 81 6.30 6.79 -3.91
N ILE A 82 5.71 5.95 -3.03
CA ILE A 82 6.45 5.28 -1.95
C ILE A 82 7.55 4.40 -2.53
N VAL A 83 7.20 3.49 -3.43
CA VAL A 83 8.13 2.51 -3.99
C VAL A 83 9.28 3.20 -4.71
N GLN A 84 8.99 4.18 -5.55
CA GLN A 84 10.02 4.94 -6.27
C GLN A 84 10.93 5.73 -5.33
N ARG A 85 10.39 6.33 -4.26
CA ARG A 85 11.18 7.03 -3.25
C ARG A 85 12.14 6.08 -2.54
N VAL A 86 11.64 4.95 -2.08
CA VAL A 86 12.45 3.94 -1.37
C VAL A 86 13.54 3.38 -2.28
N LEU A 87 13.18 2.94 -3.49
CA LEU A 87 14.13 2.38 -4.44
C LEU A 87 15.18 3.40 -4.91
N GLY A 88 14.75 4.64 -5.18
CA GLY A 88 15.67 5.70 -5.59
C GLY A 88 16.70 6.01 -4.51
N THR A 89 16.27 6.12 -3.25
CA THR A 89 17.19 6.35 -2.12
C THR A 89 18.09 5.14 -1.88
N TYR A 90 17.57 3.94 -1.92
CA TYR A 90 18.32 2.71 -1.71
C TYR A 90 19.41 2.52 -2.78
N ARG A 91 19.06 2.66 -4.06
CA ARG A 91 19.99 2.52 -5.20
C ARG A 91 21.08 3.60 -5.20
N ALA A 92 20.73 4.82 -4.83
CA ALA A 92 21.69 5.92 -4.77
C ALA A 92 22.60 5.86 -3.53
N GLY A 93 22.27 5.05 -2.52
CA GLY A 93 22.97 5.01 -1.22
C GLY A 93 22.91 6.32 -0.43
N LYS A 94 22.17 7.30 -0.94
CA LYS A 94 21.98 8.64 -0.34
C LYS A 94 20.66 9.24 -0.81
N GLY A 95 20.17 10.23 -0.09
CA GLY A 95 18.94 10.95 -0.45
C GLY A 95 17.97 11.00 0.71
N PRO A 96 16.80 11.59 0.52
CA PRO A 96 15.81 11.76 1.57
C PRO A 96 15.20 10.39 1.93
N ARG A 97 15.39 9.99 3.19
CA ARG A 97 14.81 8.76 3.77
C ARG A 97 13.39 8.97 4.31
N LYS A 98 12.83 10.17 4.12
CA LYS A 98 11.51 10.56 4.60
C LYS A 98 10.62 10.98 3.44
N GLY A 99 9.33 10.80 3.59
CA GLY A 99 8.31 11.27 2.67
C GLY A 99 7.01 11.52 3.42
N LEU A 100 6.15 12.34 2.84
CA LEU A 100 4.80 12.59 3.33
C LEU A 100 3.82 12.24 2.22
N ILE A 101 2.80 11.46 2.56
CA ILE A 101 1.64 11.22 1.72
C ILE A 101 0.43 11.78 2.43
N TRP A 102 -0.22 12.73 1.77
CA TRP A 102 -1.44 13.30 2.28
C TRP A 102 -2.65 12.76 1.50
N HIS A 103 -3.54 12.09 2.21
CA HIS A 103 -4.79 11.58 1.68
C HIS A 103 -5.94 12.00 2.58
N PHE A 104 -7.09 12.35 2.00
CA PHE A 104 -8.29 12.67 2.77
C PHE A 104 -8.82 11.46 3.55
N GLN A 105 -9.64 11.70 4.56
CA GLN A 105 -10.27 10.65 5.34
C GLN A 105 -11.20 9.79 4.44
N GLY A 106 -11.18 8.49 4.62
CA GLY A 106 -11.97 7.56 3.80
C GLY A 106 -11.40 7.23 2.42
N SER A 107 -10.21 7.74 2.06
CA SER A 107 -9.54 7.43 0.77
C SER A 107 -8.96 6.02 0.69
N GLY A 108 -9.02 5.24 1.78
CA GLY A 108 -8.48 3.88 1.84
C GLY A 108 -6.98 3.83 2.10
N LYS A 109 -6.47 4.64 3.04
CA LYS A 109 -5.05 4.66 3.47
C LYS A 109 -4.53 3.29 3.90
N SER A 110 -5.34 2.50 4.62
CA SER A 110 -4.96 1.14 5.02
C SER A 110 -4.64 0.26 3.82
N TRP A 111 -5.47 0.30 2.78
CA TRP A 111 -5.21 -0.44 1.54
C TRP A 111 -3.98 0.08 0.78
N LEU A 112 -3.71 1.39 0.83
CA LEU A 112 -2.46 1.94 0.29
C LEU A 112 -1.24 1.32 0.98
N MET A 113 -1.25 1.19 2.32
CA MET A 113 -0.18 0.54 3.08
C MET A 113 -0.03 -0.93 2.69
N VAL A 114 -1.15 -1.66 2.54
CA VAL A 114 -1.14 -3.06 2.08
C VAL A 114 -0.44 -3.18 0.72
N PHE A 115 -0.87 -2.39 -0.26
CA PHE A 115 -0.32 -2.43 -1.62
C PHE A 115 1.16 -2.03 -1.67
N ALA A 116 1.53 -0.94 -1.00
CA ALA A 116 2.91 -0.47 -0.95
C ALA A 116 3.83 -1.50 -0.29
N ALA A 117 3.43 -2.06 0.86
CA ALA A 117 4.19 -3.09 1.56
C ALA A 117 4.36 -4.34 0.69
N GLN A 118 3.28 -4.80 0.04
CA GLN A 118 3.32 -5.95 -0.86
C GLN A 118 4.28 -5.71 -2.04
N LYS A 119 4.24 -4.54 -2.65
CA LYS A 119 5.12 -4.19 -3.78
C LYS A 119 6.58 -4.05 -3.35
N LEU A 120 6.86 -3.36 -2.24
CA LEU A 120 8.22 -3.21 -1.69
C LEU A 120 8.87 -4.57 -1.41
N ARG A 121 8.14 -5.48 -0.78
CA ARG A 121 8.66 -6.81 -0.45
C ARG A 121 9.02 -7.66 -1.67
N ARG A 122 8.46 -7.37 -2.83
CA ARG A 122 8.73 -8.06 -4.10
C ARG A 122 9.77 -7.37 -4.97
N GLN A 123 10.38 -6.27 -4.47
CA GLN A 123 11.48 -5.61 -5.18
C GLN A 123 12.78 -6.39 -4.96
N ASN A 124 13.38 -6.88 -6.05
CA ASN A 124 14.61 -7.66 -6.00
C ASN A 124 15.76 -6.89 -5.36
N ASP A 125 15.86 -5.59 -5.63
CA ASP A 125 16.90 -4.71 -5.09
C ASP A 125 16.90 -4.69 -3.56
N LEU A 126 15.72 -4.73 -2.94
CA LEU A 126 15.57 -4.67 -1.49
C LEU A 126 15.75 -6.03 -0.80
N LYS A 127 15.91 -7.13 -1.55
CA LYS A 127 16.19 -8.48 -1.03
C LYS A 127 15.21 -8.93 0.08
N ALA A 128 13.93 -8.77 -0.18
CA ALA A 128 12.83 -9.02 0.77
C ALA A 128 12.98 -8.18 2.06
N PRO A 129 12.69 -6.88 1.99
CA PRO A 129 12.86 -5.98 3.14
C PRO A 129 11.88 -6.33 4.27
N THR A 130 12.23 -5.93 5.48
CA THR A 130 11.26 -5.77 6.55
C THR A 130 10.46 -4.49 6.29
N VAL A 131 9.15 -4.54 6.43
CA VAL A 131 8.29 -3.36 6.37
C VAL A 131 7.61 -3.21 7.73
N VAL A 132 7.86 -2.10 8.40
CA VAL A 132 7.24 -1.82 9.70
C VAL A 132 6.16 -0.75 9.50
N ILE A 133 4.92 -1.10 9.82
CA ILE A 133 3.78 -0.19 9.83
C ILE A 133 3.55 0.21 11.29
N VAL A 134 3.68 1.49 11.57
CA VAL A 134 3.52 2.04 12.92
C VAL A 134 2.30 2.95 12.92
N ASP A 135 1.36 2.69 13.81
CA ASP A 135 0.18 3.51 14.03
C ASP A 135 0.21 4.16 15.42
N ASP A 136 -0.48 5.26 15.59
CA ASP A 136 -0.64 5.94 16.88
C ASP A 136 -1.87 5.45 17.67
N ARG A 137 -2.70 4.57 17.08
CA ARG A 137 -3.97 4.11 17.65
C ARG A 137 -4.07 2.59 17.63
N ILE A 138 -4.42 2.03 18.77
CA ILE A 138 -4.61 0.58 18.94
C ILE A 138 -5.75 0.06 18.05
N ASP A 139 -6.88 0.79 17.99
CA ASP A 139 -8.03 0.41 17.16
C ASP A 139 -7.66 0.29 15.66
N LEU A 140 -6.72 1.11 15.19
CA LEU A 140 -6.24 1.08 13.82
C LEU A 140 -5.25 -0.07 13.57
N GLU A 141 -4.44 -0.44 14.57
CA GLU A 141 -3.58 -1.63 14.52
C GLU A 141 -4.42 -2.87 14.21
N ASP A 142 -5.51 -3.08 14.96
CA ASP A 142 -6.42 -4.21 14.77
C ASP A 142 -7.09 -4.17 13.38
N GLN A 143 -7.52 -2.99 12.93
CA GLN A 143 -8.12 -2.81 11.62
C GLN A 143 -7.12 -3.11 10.50
N ILE A 144 -5.91 -2.57 10.58
CA ILE A 144 -4.86 -2.77 9.57
C ILE A 144 -4.46 -4.25 9.54
N THR A 145 -4.20 -4.85 10.70
CA THR A 145 -3.90 -6.28 10.82
C THR A 145 -5.02 -7.14 10.22
N GLY A 146 -6.27 -6.77 10.50
CA GLY A 146 -7.44 -7.40 9.91
C GLY A 146 -7.50 -7.26 8.38
N ASP A 147 -7.15 -6.10 7.82
CA ASP A 147 -7.11 -5.88 6.38
C ASP A 147 -6.03 -6.75 5.70
N PHE A 148 -4.83 -6.83 6.28
CA PHE A 148 -3.75 -7.70 5.80
C PHE A 148 -4.13 -9.18 5.88
N THR A 149 -4.73 -9.62 7.00
CA THR A 149 -5.17 -11.00 7.20
C THR A 149 -6.27 -11.37 6.21
N ARG A 150 -7.28 -10.50 6.04
CA ARG A 150 -8.36 -10.73 5.09
C ARG A 150 -7.88 -10.75 3.64
N ALA A 151 -6.84 -9.99 3.33
CA ALA A 151 -6.19 -9.96 2.02
C ALA A 151 -5.29 -11.19 1.78
N GLU A 152 -5.18 -12.09 2.74
CA GLU A 152 -4.30 -13.27 2.67
C GLU A 152 -2.85 -12.91 2.33
N ILE A 153 -2.37 -11.73 2.80
CA ILE A 153 -0.99 -11.31 2.56
C ILE A 153 -0.05 -12.14 3.42
N PRO A 154 0.92 -12.83 2.82
CA PRO A 154 1.82 -13.70 3.58
C PRO A 154 2.86 -12.90 4.37
N ASN A 155 3.34 -13.49 5.45
CA ASN A 155 4.42 -12.95 6.28
C ASN A 155 4.07 -11.60 6.93
N VAL A 156 2.90 -11.51 7.52
CA VAL A 156 2.42 -10.37 8.31
C VAL A 156 2.25 -10.78 9.75
N ASP A 157 2.85 -10.03 10.66
CA ASP A 157 2.71 -10.23 12.11
C ASP A 157 2.29 -8.92 12.79
N GLY A 158 1.28 -8.98 13.64
CA GLY A 158 1.04 -7.96 14.66
C GLY A 158 2.09 -8.07 15.77
N ILE A 159 2.51 -6.94 16.32
CA ILE A 159 3.53 -6.86 17.37
C ILE A 159 2.89 -6.36 18.65
N SER A 160 2.89 -7.21 19.68
CA SER A 160 2.24 -6.91 20.95
C SER A 160 3.18 -6.34 22.02
N SER A 161 4.50 -6.55 21.89
CA SER A 161 5.48 -6.04 22.85
C SER A 161 6.80 -5.59 22.19
N LYS A 162 7.63 -4.87 22.96
CA LYS A 162 8.98 -4.44 22.53
C LYS A 162 9.87 -5.66 22.22
N GLU A 163 9.88 -6.65 23.10
CA GLU A 163 10.69 -7.87 22.97
C GLU A 163 10.29 -8.65 21.70
N GLU A 164 9.01 -8.63 21.38
CA GLU A 164 8.52 -9.25 20.14
C GLU A 164 8.99 -8.48 18.90
N LEU A 165 8.99 -7.13 18.95
CA LEU A 165 9.52 -6.28 17.89
C LEU A 165 11.01 -6.59 17.66
N GLU A 166 11.83 -6.57 18.71
CA GLU A 166 13.27 -6.86 18.64
C GLU A 166 13.56 -8.23 18.03
N THR A 167 12.75 -9.23 18.37
CA THR A 167 12.92 -10.58 17.83
C THR A 167 12.48 -10.69 16.36
N LYS A 168 11.35 -10.08 16.02
CA LYS A 168 10.72 -10.25 14.71
C LYS A 168 11.25 -9.31 13.64
N ILE A 169 11.85 -8.17 13.99
CA ILE A 169 12.35 -7.20 13.03
C ILE A 169 13.37 -7.81 12.05
N HIS A 170 14.12 -8.80 12.49
CA HIS A 170 15.11 -9.52 11.69
C HIS A 170 14.51 -10.56 10.73
N GLN A 171 13.21 -10.88 10.85
CA GLN A 171 12.58 -11.99 10.12
C GLN A 171 12.11 -11.63 8.71
N ARG A 172 12.39 -10.43 8.22
CA ARG A 172 12.01 -9.99 6.88
C ARG A 172 10.51 -10.15 6.60
N LYS A 173 9.68 -9.62 7.49
CA LYS A 173 8.21 -9.67 7.44
C LYS A 173 7.61 -8.27 7.28
N ILE A 174 6.29 -8.22 7.16
CA ILE A 174 5.51 -7.01 7.40
C ILE A 174 5.12 -7.06 8.88
N LEU A 175 5.55 -6.07 9.64
CA LEU A 175 5.25 -5.95 11.06
C LEU A 175 4.28 -4.78 11.26
N ILE A 176 3.22 -5.00 12.02
CA ILE A 176 2.22 -3.99 12.35
C ILE A 176 2.27 -3.75 13.85
N THR A 177 2.41 -2.49 14.26
CA THR A 177 2.59 -2.14 15.67
C THR A 177 2.11 -0.72 15.95
N THR A 178 2.05 -0.35 17.22
CA THR A 178 1.77 1.03 17.65
C THR A 178 3.03 1.75 18.12
N ILE A 179 2.99 3.09 18.10
CA ILE A 179 4.10 3.93 18.59
C ILE A 179 4.45 3.63 20.06
N PHE A 180 3.46 3.17 20.84
CA PHE A 180 3.64 2.88 22.26
C PHE A 180 4.63 1.75 22.54
N LYS A 181 4.85 0.84 21.58
CA LYS A 181 5.84 -0.25 21.71
C LYS A 181 7.29 0.24 21.59
N PHE A 182 7.47 1.51 21.20
CA PHE A 182 8.78 2.18 21.12
C PHE A 182 9.08 3.05 22.34
N GLY A 183 8.11 3.25 23.26
CA GLY A 183 8.22 4.17 24.39
C GLY A 183 9.35 3.87 25.38
N ASP A 184 9.77 2.59 25.45
CA ASP A 184 10.83 2.12 26.35
C ASP A 184 12.22 2.04 25.68
N LEU A 185 12.31 2.47 24.41
CA LEU A 185 13.62 2.58 23.75
C LEU A 185 14.33 3.84 24.21
N ASN A 186 15.61 3.69 24.55
CA ASN A 186 16.46 4.85 24.83
C ASN A 186 16.71 5.65 23.56
N ASP A 187 16.83 6.97 23.69
CA ASP A 187 17.18 7.84 22.57
C ASP A 187 18.50 7.38 21.91
N GLY A 188 18.40 7.06 20.61
CA GLY A 188 19.54 6.57 19.82
C GLY A 188 19.78 5.06 19.89
N GLU A 189 18.94 4.29 20.57
CA GLU A 189 19.02 2.83 20.54
C GLU A 189 18.67 2.31 19.13
N VAL A 190 19.58 1.51 18.58
CA VAL A 190 19.43 0.93 17.23
C VAL A 190 19.01 -0.51 17.36
N ILE A 191 17.78 -0.83 16.96
CA ILE A 191 17.23 -2.19 17.02
C ILE A 191 17.78 -3.03 15.86
N ASP A 192 17.99 -2.44 14.70
CA ASP A 192 18.49 -3.13 13.51
C ASP A 192 19.34 -2.19 12.66
N ASN A 193 20.47 -2.70 12.15
CA ASN A 193 21.44 -1.94 11.35
C ASN A 193 21.29 -2.19 9.84
N ARG A 194 20.29 -2.94 9.40
CA ARG A 194 20.08 -3.22 7.98
C ARG A 194 19.56 -2.00 7.24
N ASP A 195 19.98 -1.82 5.99
CA ASP A 195 19.55 -0.73 5.13
C ASP A 195 18.18 -0.98 4.45
N ASN A 196 17.61 -2.16 4.64
CA ASN A 196 16.38 -2.59 3.98
C ASN A 196 15.23 -2.88 4.96
N ILE A 197 15.11 -2.03 5.97
CA ILE A 197 13.96 -1.98 6.88
C ILE A 197 13.10 -0.79 6.54
#